data_31250b5e58882545975addec5129dfc7
#
_entry.id   31250b5e58882545975addec5129dfc7
#
_cell.length_a   1.000
_cell.length_b   1.000
_cell.length_c   1.000
_cell.angle_alpha   90.00
_cell.angle_beta   90.00
_cell.angle_gamma   90.00
#
_symmetry.space_group_name_H-M   'P 1'
#
loop_
_entity.id
_entity.type
_entity.pdbx_description
1 polymer ?
#
loop_
_entity_poly.entity_id
_entity_poly.type
_entity_poly.pdbx_seq_one_letter_code
_entity_poly.pdbx_strand_id
1 'polypeptide(L)'
;MNHFILSDSRKCIGCQACEVACVMAHNEEQHVLTPQRFLPRITVIKAEGQRNAITCRHCEDAPCVRSCPNDAIAQSGDSVQVRQEKCIGCKSCMVACPFGVMQVVVTPQAAGLVKASAHKCDLCQGREAGPACVENCPAQALTLADDETLITLAKQRRLRSACQEVQPWQRATPLCSKPNAGAKVRQMAMTPPRGEPDKLAAEVRKSHFEEIYQPFTPQQAQQQAARCLTCGEHSICEWTCPLHNHIPQWIELVKAGNIAAAVALSHQTNCLPEITGRVCPQDRLCEGACTLRDESGAVTIGNIERYISDQALASGWRPDLSQVKPSGKRVAIIGAGPAGLACADM
;
A
#
# COMPACT_ATOMS: atom_id res chain seq x y z
N MET A 1 -18.80 -10.05 -23.43
CA MET A 1 -17.64 -10.76 -22.80
C MET A 1 -17.49 -10.27 -21.38
N ASN A 2 -17.13 -11.14 -20.43
CA ASN A 2 -16.99 -10.72 -19.04
C ASN A 2 -15.82 -9.75 -18.87
N HIS A 3 -16.05 -8.72 -18.10
CA HIS A 3 -15.03 -7.74 -17.72
C HIS A 3 -14.11 -8.31 -16.64
N PHE A 4 -12.84 -7.90 -16.65
CA PHE A 4 -11.88 -8.28 -15.61
C PHE A 4 -10.75 -7.25 -15.48
N ILE A 5 -10.00 -7.30 -14.41
CA ILE A 5 -8.85 -6.42 -14.25
C ILE A 5 -7.62 -7.04 -14.90
N LEU A 6 -7.06 -6.33 -15.88
CA LEU A 6 -5.80 -6.66 -16.53
C LEU A 6 -4.65 -5.96 -15.81
N SER A 7 -3.59 -6.68 -15.50
CA SER A 7 -2.37 -6.14 -14.90
C SER A 7 -1.20 -6.22 -15.89
N ASP A 8 -0.50 -5.09 -16.08
CA ASP A 8 0.74 -5.04 -16.87
C ASP A 8 1.95 -5.18 -15.92
N SER A 9 2.56 -6.35 -15.91
CA SER A 9 3.73 -6.66 -15.08
C SER A 9 4.96 -5.79 -15.37
N ARG A 10 5.02 -5.11 -16.53
CA ARG A 10 6.11 -4.19 -16.88
C ARG A 10 5.97 -2.82 -16.20
N LYS A 11 4.76 -2.49 -15.78
CA LYS A 11 4.43 -1.24 -15.08
C LYS A 11 4.28 -1.46 -13.58
N CYS A 12 3.86 -2.66 -13.17
CA CYS A 12 3.61 -2.97 -11.77
C CYS A 12 4.90 -2.87 -10.95
N ILE A 13 4.87 -2.05 -9.90
CA ILE A 13 5.99 -1.86 -8.97
C ILE A 13 5.83 -2.69 -7.69
N GLY A 14 4.74 -3.43 -7.55
CA GLY A 14 4.48 -4.25 -6.37
C GLY A 14 4.15 -3.45 -5.10
N CYS A 15 3.63 -2.23 -5.21
CA CYS A 15 3.41 -1.33 -4.07
C CYS A 15 2.21 -1.68 -3.17
N GLN A 16 1.37 -2.64 -3.59
CA GLN A 16 0.18 -3.09 -2.86
C GLN A 16 -0.91 -2.03 -2.65
N ALA A 17 -0.79 -0.81 -3.21
CA ALA A 17 -1.82 0.22 -3.12
C ALA A 17 -3.19 -0.28 -3.63
N CYS A 18 -3.20 -1.16 -4.63
CA CYS A 18 -4.41 -1.78 -5.15
C CYS A 18 -5.09 -2.72 -4.13
N GLU A 19 -4.32 -3.40 -3.27
CA GLU A 19 -4.86 -4.22 -2.18
C GLU A 19 -5.52 -3.34 -1.13
N VAL A 20 -4.85 -2.27 -0.71
CA VAL A 20 -5.38 -1.30 0.26
C VAL A 20 -6.64 -0.63 -0.30
N ALA A 21 -6.60 -0.12 -1.53
CA ALA A 21 -7.76 0.49 -2.17
C ALA A 21 -8.96 -0.47 -2.30
N CYS A 22 -8.68 -1.76 -2.56
CA CYS A 22 -9.71 -2.79 -2.61
C CYS A 22 -10.37 -2.99 -1.25
N VAL A 23 -9.60 -3.06 -0.17
CA VAL A 23 -10.15 -3.21 1.19
C VAL A 23 -10.93 -1.97 1.59
N MET A 24 -10.42 -0.78 1.33
CA MET A 24 -11.11 0.48 1.63
C MET A 24 -12.45 0.59 0.93
N ALA A 25 -12.51 0.22 -0.37
CA ALA A 25 -13.75 0.27 -1.15
C ALA A 25 -14.82 -0.75 -0.72
N HIS A 26 -14.44 -1.77 0.07
CA HIS A 26 -15.35 -2.80 0.57
C HIS A 26 -15.54 -2.75 2.09
N ASN A 27 -15.04 -1.71 2.73
CA ASN A 27 -15.21 -1.49 4.17
C ASN A 27 -16.40 -0.55 4.40
N GLU A 28 -17.59 -1.13 4.49
CA GLU A 28 -18.86 -0.38 4.63
C GLU A 28 -18.97 0.43 5.93
N GLU A 29 -18.22 0.09 6.95
CA GLU A 29 -18.39 0.61 8.32
C GLU A 29 -17.32 1.63 8.74
N GLN A 30 -16.57 2.30 7.89
CA GLN A 30 -15.53 3.30 8.26
C GLN A 30 -14.68 2.95 9.51
N HIS A 31 -14.65 1.69 9.90
CA HIS A 31 -13.89 1.22 11.05
C HIS A 31 -12.40 1.17 10.75
N VAL A 32 -11.62 1.41 11.77
CA VAL A 32 -10.17 1.24 11.76
C VAL A 32 -9.82 -0.13 11.16
N LEU A 33 -9.08 -0.13 10.07
CA LEU A 33 -8.61 -1.34 9.42
C LEU A 33 -7.61 -2.03 10.36
N THR A 34 -7.94 -3.25 10.76
CA THR A 34 -7.02 -4.10 11.51
C THR A 34 -6.41 -5.14 10.57
N PRO A 35 -5.23 -5.71 10.89
CA PRO A 35 -4.65 -6.79 10.10
C PRO A 35 -5.60 -7.97 9.86
N GLN A 36 -6.49 -8.26 10.81
CA GLN A 36 -7.48 -9.34 10.70
C GLN A 36 -8.62 -9.01 9.71
N ARG A 37 -8.86 -7.73 9.45
CA ARG A 37 -9.86 -7.25 8.50
C ARG A 37 -9.28 -6.88 7.14
N PHE A 38 -7.96 -7.01 6.96
CA PHE A 38 -7.30 -6.77 5.68
C PHE A 38 -7.49 -7.96 4.74
N LEU A 39 -8.58 -7.94 3.99
CA LEU A 39 -9.01 -9.03 3.10
C LEU A 39 -9.21 -8.49 1.67
N PRO A 40 -8.13 -8.19 0.95
CA PRO A 40 -8.22 -7.69 -0.43
C PRO A 40 -8.71 -8.81 -1.38
N ARG A 41 -9.45 -8.41 -2.41
CA ARG A 41 -9.92 -9.30 -3.49
C ARG A 41 -8.98 -9.31 -4.71
N ILE A 42 -7.87 -8.65 -4.60
CA ILE A 42 -6.74 -8.59 -5.52
C ILE A 42 -5.47 -8.86 -4.71
N THR A 43 -4.51 -9.56 -5.28
CA THR A 43 -3.27 -9.93 -4.58
C THR A 43 -2.06 -9.55 -5.42
N VAL A 44 -1.08 -8.89 -4.82
CA VAL A 44 0.20 -8.57 -5.46
C VAL A 44 1.20 -9.68 -5.18
N ILE A 45 1.64 -10.32 -6.24
CA ILE A 45 2.69 -11.35 -6.19
C ILE A 45 4.03 -10.69 -6.50
N LYS A 46 5.01 -10.97 -5.63
CA LYS A 46 6.42 -10.60 -5.79
C LYS A 46 7.23 -11.89 -5.74
N ALA A 47 7.79 -12.30 -6.86
CA ALA A 47 8.61 -13.52 -6.94
C ALA A 47 9.67 -13.37 -8.02
N GLU A 48 10.92 -13.74 -7.72
CA GLU A 48 12.04 -13.79 -8.66
C GLU A 48 12.20 -12.53 -9.54
N GLY A 49 12.06 -11.34 -8.96
CA GLY A 49 12.11 -10.07 -9.69
C GLY A 49 10.88 -9.77 -10.55
N GLN A 50 9.86 -10.62 -10.51
CA GLN A 50 8.55 -10.38 -11.15
C GLN A 50 7.59 -9.77 -10.13
N ARG A 51 6.81 -8.79 -10.58
CA ARG A 51 5.74 -8.15 -9.79
C ARG A 51 4.50 -8.09 -10.63
N ASN A 52 3.39 -8.56 -10.08
CA ASN A 52 2.12 -8.49 -10.78
C ASN A 52 0.95 -8.55 -9.80
N ALA A 53 -0.13 -7.85 -10.13
CA ALA A 53 -1.37 -7.98 -9.39
C ALA A 53 -2.25 -9.05 -10.04
N ILE A 54 -2.78 -9.96 -9.23
CA ILE A 54 -3.62 -11.07 -9.68
C ILE A 54 -4.99 -10.94 -9.02
N THR A 55 -6.04 -11.09 -9.84
CA THR A 55 -7.42 -11.04 -9.40
C THR A 55 -8.30 -11.98 -10.23
N CYS A 56 -9.58 -12.07 -9.90
CA CYS A 56 -10.54 -12.90 -10.63
C CYS A 56 -10.58 -12.52 -12.11
N ARG A 57 -10.60 -13.54 -13.00
CA ARG A 57 -10.69 -13.36 -14.44
C ARG A 57 -12.14 -13.30 -14.96
N HIS A 58 -13.12 -13.50 -14.07
CA HIS A 58 -14.53 -13.56 -14.44
C HIS A 58 -14.79 -14.43 -15.68
N CYS A 59 -14.24 -15.66 -15.66
CA CYS A 59 -14.25 -16.59 -16.80
C CYS A 59 -15.65 -16.74 -17.40
N GLU A 60 -15.75 -16.84 -18.74
CA GLU A 60 -17.02 -17.08 -19.42
C GLU A 60 -17.63 -18.44 -19.05
N ASP A 61 -16.82 -19.50 -19.09
CA ASP A 61 -17.16 -20.82 -18.59
C ASP A 61 -16.47 -21.02 -17.21
N ALA A 62 -17.06 -20.44 -16.18
CA ALA A 62 -16.45 -20.35 -14.86
C ALA A 62 -16.51 -21.68 -14.09
N PRO A 63 -15.36 -22.38 -13.86
CA PRO A 63 -15.35 -23.63 -13.08
C PRO A 63 -15.91 -23.47 -11.67
N CYS A 64 -15.71 -22.30 -11.05
CA CYS A 64 -16.24 -22.02 -9.72
C CYS A 64 -17.78 -21.92 -9.67
N VAL A 65 -18.42 -21.50 -10.75
CA VAL A 65 -19.90 -21.53 -10.88
C VAL A 65 -20.37 -22.98 -10.93
N ARG A 66 -19.78 -23.80 -11.82
CA ARG A 66 -20.19 -25.21 -11.99
C ARG A 66 -19.93 -26.07 -10.75
N SER A 67 -18.94 -25.73 -9.95
CA SER A 67 -18.60 -26.47 -8.73
C SER A 67 -19.38 -26.05 -7.49
N CYS A 68 -20.20 -25.00 -7.58
CA CYS A 68 -20.93 -24.49 -6.41
C CYS A 68 -22.21 -25.31 -6.16
N PRO A 69 -22.30 -26.05 -5.05
CA PRO A 69 -23.46 -26.92 -4.80
C PRO A 69 -24.75 -26.16 -4.47
N ASN A 70 -24.62 -24.89 -4.08
CA ASN A 70 -25.75 -24.07 -3.64
C ASN A 70 -26.09 -22.92 -4.62
N ASP A 71 -25.54 -22.95 -5.82
CA ASP A 71 -25.71 -21.86 -6.81
C ASP A 71 -25.44 -20.47 -6.23
N ALA A 72 -24.51 -20.42 -5.26
CA ALA A 72 -24.09 -19.16 -4.65
C ALA A 72 -23.21 -18.31 -5.58
N ILE A 73 -22.61 -18.91 -6.60
CA ILE A 73 -21.79 -18.21 -7.60
C ILE A 73 -22.53 -18.29 -8.93
N ALA A 74 -22.75 -17.14 -9.55
CA ALA A 74 -23.49 -17.05 -10.81
C ALA A 74 -22.94 -15.94 -11.71
N GLN A 75 -23.21 -16.06 -13.00
CA GLN A 75 -23.04 -14.96 -13.94
C GLN A 75 -24.06 -13.85 -13.61
N SER A 76 -23.60 -12.62 -13.57
CA SER A 76 -24.42 -11.43 -13.32
C SER A 76 -23.90 -10.26 -14.16
N GLY A 77 -24.65 -9.91 -15.21
CA GLY A 77 -24.17 -8.95 -16.21
C GLY A 77 -22.85 -9.43 -16.85
N ASP A 78 -21.86 -8.55 -16.88
CA ASP A 78 -20.56 -8.80 -17.49
C ASP A 78 -19.53 -9.35 -16.48
N SER A 79 -19.99 -10.04 -15.44
CA SER A 79 -19.12 -10.57 -14.39
C SER A 79 -19.69 -11.79 -13.69
N VAL A 80 -18.82 -12.59 -13.07
CA VAL A 80 -19.21 -13.66 -12.16
C VAL A 80 -19.31 -13.10 -10.76
N GLN A 81 -20.42 -13.28 -10.07
CA GLN A 81 -20.68 -12.73 -8.74
C GLN A 81 -20.98 -13.81 -7.69
N VAL A 82 -20.74 -13.49 -6.41
CA VAL A 82 -21.03 -14.37 -5.28
C VAL A 82 -22.23 -13.82 -4.51
N ARG A 83 -23.30 -14.62 -4.40
CA ARG A 83 -24.45 -14.34 -3.54
C ARG A 83 -24.14 -14.86 -2.14
N GLN A 84 -23.76 -13.94 -1.25
CA GLN A 84 -23.27 -14.29 0.08
C GLN A 84 -24.31 -14.96 0.97
N GLU A 85 -25.60 -14.70 0.73
CA GLU A 85 -26.73 -15.32 1.43
C GLU A 85 -26.87 -16.82 1.14
N LYS A 86 -26.43 -17.27 -0.03
CA LYS A 86 -26.44 -18.69 -0.46
C LYS A 86 -25.13 -19.43 -0.15
N CYS A 87 -24.06 -18.71 0.17
CA CYS A 87 -22.76 -19.30 0.36
C CYS A 87 -22.66 -20.05 1.70
N ILE A 88 -22.29 -21.33 1.66
CA ILE A 88 -22.10 -22.19 2.83
C ILE A 88 -20.60 -22.38 3.20
N GLY A 89 -19.68 -21.74 2.49
CA GLY A 89 -18.26 -21.83 2.77
C GLY A 89 -17.61 -23.20 2.49
N CYS A 90 -18.19 -24.01 1.61
CA CYS A 90 -17.75 -25.40 1.34
C CYS A 90 -16.39 -25.53 0.66
N LYS A 91 -15.78 -24.44 0.19
CA LYS A 91 -14.47 -24.36 -0.47
C LYS A 91 -14.36 -25.00 -1.86
N SER A 92 -15.41 -25.60 -2.41
CA SER A 92 -15.38 -26.22 -3.75
C SER A 92 -14.90 -25.23 -4.83
N CYS A 93 -15.32 -23.98 -4.74
CA CYS A 93 -14.91 -22.91 -5.66
C CYS A 93 -13.40 -22.55 -5.57
N MET A 94 -12.77 -22.70 -4.39
CA MET A 94 -11.33 -22.51 -4.24
C MET A 94 -10.54 -23.58 -5.01
N VAL A 95 -10.97 -24.84 -4.86
CA VAL A 95 -10.32 -25.98 -5.53
C VAL A 95 -10.51 -25.89 -7.04
N ALA A 96 -11.71 -25.47 -7.48
CA ALA A 96 -12.04 -25.37 -8.90
C ALA A 96 -11.38 -24.19 -9.63
N CYS A 97 -10.91 -23.17 -8.91
CA CYS A 97 -10.33 -21.98 -9.55
C CYS A 97 -8.92 -22.24 -10.09
N PRO A 98 -8.70 -22.22 -11.43
CA PRO A 98 -7.37 -22.50 -12.00
C PRO A 98 -6.35 -21.39 -11.74
N PHE A 99 -6.80 -20.20 -11.30
CA PHE A 99 -5.95 -19.04 -11.03
C PHE A 99 -5.64 -18.86 -9.53
N GLY A 100 -6.25 -19.68 -8.64
CA GLY A 100 -6.05 -19.60 -7.20
C GLY A 100 -6.51 -18.30 -6.54
N VAL A 101 -7.40 -17.55 -7.17
CA VAL A 101 -7.84 -16.21 -6.72
C VAL A 101 -9.12 -16.25 -5.89
N MET A 102 -9.75 -17.40 -5.78
CA MET A 102 -10.93 -17.61 -4.94
C MET A 102 -10.48 -17.95 -3.52
N GLN A 103 -10.97 -17.22 -2.54
CA GLN A 103 -10.71 -17.47 -1.13
C GLN A 103 -12.01 -17.77 -0.39
N VAL A 104 -11.95 -18.50 0.70
CA VAL A 104 -13.05 -18.64 1.67
C VAL A 104 -12.58 -18.06 2.98
N VAL A 105 -13.25 -17.02 3.41
CA VAL A 105 -12.91 -16.22 4.60
C VAL A 105 -13.93 -16.53 5.68
N VAL A 106 -13.44 -16.62 6.91
CA VAL A 106 -14.28 -16.80 8.10
C VAL A 106 -14.38 -15.46 8.82
N THR A 107 -15.58 -14.92 8.88
CA THR A 107 -15.86 -13.65 9.58
C THR A 107 -16.67 -13.90 10.84
N PRO A 108 -16.28 -13.31 11.98
CA PRO A 108 -17.10 -13.30 13.17
C PRO A 108 -18.43 -12.62 12.91
N GLN A 109 -19.51 -13.19 13.44
CA GLN A 109 -20.85 -12.63 13.44
C GLN A 109 -21.26 -12.25 14.86
N ALA A 110 -22.38 -11.54 15.00
CA ALA A 110 -22.96 -11.26 16.31
C ALA A 110 -23.25 -12.57 17.07
N ALA A 111 -23.26 -12.52 18.40
CA ALA A 111 -23.51 -13.67 19.29
C ALA A 111 -22.49 -14.82 19.19
N GLY A 112 -21.22 -14.54 18.79
CA GLY A 112 -20.16 -15.56 18.74
C GLY A 112 -20.27 -16.57 17.59
N LEU A 113 -21.21 -16.37 16.68
CA LEU A 113 -21.31 -17.16 15.45
C LEU A 113 -20.22 -16.78 14.47
N VAL A 114 -19.84 -17.71 13.60
CA VAL A 114 -18.89 -17.46 12.50
C VAL A 114 -19.55 -17.80 11.18
N LYS A 115 -19.30 -16.98 10.16
CA LYS A 115 -19.75 -17.26 8.77
C LYS A 115 -18.52 -17.45 7.89
N ALA A 116 -18.45 -18.59 7.22
CA ALA A 116 -17.49 -18.82 6.15
C ALA A 116 -18.12 -18.47 4.82
N SER A 117 -17.49 -17.60 4.05
CA SER A 117 -18.01 -17.12 2.78
C SER A 117 -16.94 -17.02 1.69
N ALA A 118 -17.34 -17.24 0.45
CA ALA A 118 -16.45 -17.12 -0.70
C ALA A 118 -16.13 -15.64 -0.97
N HIS A 119 -14.86 -15.36 -1.20
CA HIS A 119 -14.31 -14.03 -1.38
C HIS A 119 -13.50 -13.96 -2.66
N LYS A 120 -13.86 -13.06 -3.56
CA LYS A 120 -13.17 -12.80 -4.83
C LYS A 120 -13.49 -11.40 -5.33
N CYS A 121 -12.74 -10.92 -6.33
CA CYS A 121 -13.05 -9.67 -7.00
C CYS A 121 -14.48 -9.68 -7.57
N ASP A 122 -15.23 -8.61 -7.34
CA ASP A 122 -16.58 -8.34 -7.84
C ASP A 122 -16.62 -7.13 -8.77
N LEU A 123 -15.45 -6.62 -9.18
CA LEU A 123 -15.27 -5.39 -9.97
C LEU A 123 -15.80 -4.13 -9.25
N CYS A 124 -15.89 -4.16 -7.93
CA CYS A 124 -16.48 -3.10 -7.10
C CYS A 124 -17.91 -2.77 -7.57
N GLN A 125 -18.76 -3.81 -7.75
CA GLN A 125 -20.13 -3.67 -8.20
C GLN A 125 -20.89 -2.65 -7.33
N GLY A 126 -21.57 -1.71 -7.98
CA GLY A 126 -22.29 -0.63 -7.30
C GLY A 126 -21.48 0.66 -7.07
N ARG A 127 -20.17 0.66 -7.37
CA ARG A 127 -19.32 1.86 -7.32
C ARG A 127 -19.31 2.57 -8.68
N GLU A 128 -19.82 3.80 -8.76
CA GLU A 128 -19.93 4.60 -10.00
C GLU A 128 -18.56 4.87 -10.64
N ALA A 129 -17.52 5.14 -9.82
CA ALA A 129 -16.15 5.38 -10.29
C ALA A 129 -15.43 4.10 -10.79
N GLY A 130 -16.10 2.94 -10.81
CA GLY A 130 -15.52 1.67 -11.23
C GLY A 130 -14.57 1.05 -10.21
N PRO A 131 -13.68 0.14 -10.63
CA PRO A 131 -12.82 -0.61 -9.72
C PRO A 131 -11.79 0.27 -9.01
N ALA A 132 -11.85 0.34 -7.68
CA ALA A 132 -10.97 1.16 -6.85
C ALA A 132 -9.47 0.85 -7.05
N CYS A 133 -9.12 -0.41 -7.29
CA CYS A 133 -7.74 -0.81 -7.55
C CYS A 133 -7.17 -0.23 -8.85
N VAL A 134 -8.00 0.01 -9.87
CA VAL A 134 -7.60 0.64 -11.14
C VAL A 134 -7.36 2.13 -10.91
N GLU A 135 -8.31 2.81 -10.29
CA GLU A 135 -8.26 4.24 -10.01
C GLU A 135 -7.03 4.61 -9.16
N ASN A 136 -6.74 3.83 -8.13
CA ASN A 136 -5.67 4.10 -7.17
C ASN A 136 -4.31 3.48 -7.54
N CYS A 137 -4.13 3.00 -8.78
CA CYS A 137 -2.85 2.43 -9.19
C CYS A 137 -1.82 3.52 -9.55
N PRO A 138 -0.80 3.82 -8.72
CA PRO A 138 0.14 4.92 -8.96
C PRO A 138 1.05 4.67 -10.18
N ALA A 139 1.19 3.42 -10.60
CA ALA A 139 1.97 3.02 -11.76
C ALA A 139 1.12 2.84 -13.02
N GLN A 140 -0.21 3.05 -12.94
CA GLN A 140 -1.16 2.80 -14.04
C GLN A 140 -0.94 1.41 -14.68
N ALA A 141 -0.70 0.43 -13.84
CA ALA A 141 -0.46 -0.96 -14.26
C ALA A 141 -1.74 -1.77 -14.39
N LEU A 142 -2.86 -1.26 -13.84
CA LEU A 142 -4.16 -1.94 -13.85
C LEU A 142 -5.10 -1.24 -14.82
N THR A 143 -5.89 -2.03 -15.53
CA THR A 143 -6.89 -1.56 -16.49
C THR A 143 -8.11 -2.47 -16.41
N LEU A 144 -9.31 -1.92 -16.42
CA LEU A 144 -10.52 -2.70 -16.64
C LEU A 144 -10.52 -3.16 -18.10
N ALA A 145 -10.51 -4.46 -18.30
CA ALA A 145 -10.55 -5.08 -19.63
C ALA A 145 -12.01 -5.38 -19.99
N ASP A 146 -12.54 -4.59 -20.87
CA ASP A 146 -13.78 -4.78 -21.61
C ASP A 146 -13.46 -5.21 -23.05
N ASP A 147 -14.49 -5.43 -23.87
CA ASP A 147 -14.34 -5.86 -25.25
C ASP A 147 -13.52 -4.88 -26.08
N GLU A 148 -13.75 -3.59 -25.95
CA GLU A 148 -13.05 -2.54 -26.69
C GLU A 148 -11.56 -2.49 -26.33
N THR A 149 -11.27 -2.53 -25.04
CA THR A 149 -9.89 -2.58 -24.51
C THR A 149 -9.13 -3.80 -25.04
N LEU A 150 -9.75 -4.97 -25.04
CA LEU A 150 -9.13 -6.20 -25.52
C LEU A 150 -8.87 -6.18 -27.03
N ILE A 151 -9.80 -5.67 -27.83
CA ILE A 151 -9.63 -5.49 -29.27
C ILE A 151 -8.47 -4.54 -29.55
N THR A 152 -8.41 -3.41 -28.83
CA THR A 152 -7.35 -2.40 -28.96
C THR A 152 -5.99 -2.99 -28.60
N LEU A 153 -5.88 -3.70 -27.49
CA LEU A 153 -4.64 -4.38 -27.08
C LEU A 153 -4.20 -5.46 -28.07
N ALA A 154 -5.14 -6.22 -28.60
CA ALA A 154 -4.84 -7.24 -29.63
C ALA A 154 -4.32 -6.59 -30.91
N LYS A 155 -4.93 -5.47 -31.36
CA LYS A 155 -4.48 -4.69 -32.52
C LYS A 155 -3.07 -4.15 -32.31
N GLN A 156 -2.78 -3.57 -31.16
CA GLN A 156 -1.45 -3.06 -30.83
C GLN A 156 -0.39 -4.17 -30.81
N ARG A 157 -0.71 -5.36 -30.25
CA ARG A 157 0.20 -6.51 -30.24
C ARG A 157 0.48 -7.00 -31.65
N ARG A 158 -0.56 -7.09 -32.52
CA ARG A 158 -0.40 -7.49 -33.93
C ARG A 158 0.48 -6.51 -34.68
N LEU A 159 0.29 -5.20 -34.50
CA LEU A 159 1.14 -4.17 -35.11
C LEU A 159 2.59 -4.30 -34.70
N ARG A 160 2.87 -4.46 -33.40
CA ARG A 160 4.24 -4.67 -32.89
C ARG A 160 4.87 -5.94 -33.49
N SER A 161 4.13 -7.02 -33.58
CA SER A 161 4.60 -8.26 -34.19
C SER A 161 4.90 -8.09 -35.67
N ALA A 162 4.03 -7.38 -36.42
CA ALA A 162 4.23 -7.09 -37.83
C ALA A 162 5.44 -6.17 -38.08
N CYS A 163 5.73 -5.25 -37.17
CA CYS A 163 6.91 -4.38 -37.24
C CYS A 163 8.21 -5.03 -36.71
N GLN A 164 8.20 -6.32 -36.43
CA GLN A 164 9.33 -7.09 -35.88
C GLN A 164 9.89 -6.55 -34.53
N GLU A 165 9.11 -5.76 -33.82
CA GLU A 165 9.49 -5.25 -32.50
C GLU A 165 9.42 -6.33 -31.40
N VAL A 166 8.88 -7.49 -31.70
CA VAL A 166 8.74 -8.61 -30.76
C VAL A 166 9.49 -9.82 -31.34
N GLN A 167 10.64 -10.14 -30.76
CA GLN A 167 11.32 -11.41 -31.00
C GLN A 167 10.74 -12.47 -30.03
N PRO A 168 10.04 -13.51 -30.52
CA PRO A 168 9.31 -14.47 -29.68
C PRO A 168 10.17 -15.26 -28.71
N TRP A 169 11.47 -15.38 -28.97
CA TRP A 169 12.43 -16.22 -28.23
C TRP A 169 13.42 -15.45 -27.36
N GLN A 170 13.38 -14.14 -27.32
CA GLN A 170 14.19 -13.41 -26.34
C GLN A 170 13.65 -13.70 -24.95
N ARG A 171 14.33 -14.57 -24.21
CA ARG A 171 14.09 -14.82 -22.80
C ARG A 171 14.04 -13.48 -22.09
N ALA A 172 13.05 -13.34 -21.19
CA ALA A 172 12.84 -12.14 -20.42
C ALA A 172 14.15 -11.67 -19.77
N THR A 173 14.74 -10.63 -20.32
CA THR A 173 15.77 -9.86 -19.61
C THR A 173 15.16 -9.29 -18.32
N PRO A 174 15.96 -9.06 -17.27
CA PRO A 174 15.46 -8.48 -16.03
C PRO A 174 14.59 -7.24 -16.26
N LEU A 175 13.55 -7.08 -15.48
CA LEU A 175 12.52 -6.02 -15.64
C LEU A 175 13.11 -4.60 -15.79
N CYS A 176 14.24 -4.32 -15.15
CA CYS A 176 14.92 -3.03 -15.16
C CYS A 176 15.60 -2.68 -16.48
N SER A 177 15.87 -3.65 -17.38
CA SER A 177 16.50 -3.41 -18.68
C SER A 177 15.53 -3.32 -19.86
N LYS A 178 14.20 -3.40 -19.63
CA LYS A 178 13.20 -3.38 -20.70
C LYS A 178 12.91 -1.95 -21.16
N PRO A 179 13.03 -1.63 -22.46
CA PRO A 179 12.77 -0.26 -22.97
C PRO A 179 11.33 0.22 -22.71
N ASN A 180 10.38 -0.69 -22.46
CA ASN A 180 8.98 -0.37 -22.21
C ASN A 180 8.57 -0.45 -20.72
N ALA A 181 9.54 -0.47 -19.80
CA ALA A 181 9.22 -0.39 -18.38
C ALA A 181 8.56 0.95 -18.02
N GLY A 182 7.51 0.90 -17.22
CA GLY A 182 6.82 2.11 -16.73
C GLY A 182 7.76 3.05 -15.94
N ALA A 183 7.43 4.33 -15.89
CA ALA A 183 8.26 5.34 -15.23
C ALA A 183 8.62 4.98 -13.77
N LYS A 184 7.66 4.47 -12.99
CA LYS A 184 7.89 4.03 -11.60
C LYS A 184 8.85 2.83 -11.52
N VAL A 185 8.81 1.88 -12.46
CA VAL A 185 9.75 0.75 -12.51
C VAL A 185 11.15 1.24 -12.83
N ARG A 186 11.31 2.21 -13.74
CA ARG A 186 12.61 2.83 -14.03
C ARG A 186 13.15 3.59 -12.83
N GLN A 187 12.30 4.39 -12.17
CA GLN A 187 12.66 5.09 -10.93
C GLN A 187 13.17 4.10 -9.88
N MET A 188 12.46 2.99 -9.68
CA MET A 188 12.84 1.94 -8.73
C MET A 188 14.22 1.35 -9.05
N ALA A 189 14.50 1.05 -10.33
CA ALA A 189 15.78 0.51 -10.78
C ALA A 189 16.96 1.50 -10.65
N MET A 190 16.68 2.80 -10.71
CA MET A 190 17.67 3.88 -10.59
C MET A 190 17.78 4.46 -9.18
N THR A 191 16.98 3.96 -8.22
CA THR A 191 17.00 4.45 -6.84
C THR A 191 18.35 4.10 -6.19
N PRO A 192 19.07 5.09 -5.64
CA PRO A 192 20.33 4.81 -4.94
C PRO A 192 20.09 3.94 -3.71
N PRO A 193 21.13 3.27 -3.18
CA PRO A 193 20.99 2.44 -2.00
C PRO A 193 20.56 3.26 -0.77
N ARG A 194 19.98 2.58 0.21
CA ARG A 194 19.61 3.16 1.50
C ARG A 194 20.87 3.72 2.19
N GLY A 195 20.79 4.96 2.63
CA GLY A 195 21.80 5.59 3.49
C GLY A 195 21.33 5.55 4.95
N GLU A 196 22.20 5.06 5.83
CA GLU A 196 21.94 5.08 7.26
C GLU A 196 22.58 6.34 7.90
N PRO A 197 22.05 6.84 9.02
CA PRO A 197 22.66 7.94 9.76
C PRO A 197 24.04 7.51 10.33
N ASP A 198 24.95 8.45 10.38
CA ASP A 198 26.25 8.22 10.98
C ASP A 198 26.10 7.88 12.48
N LYS A 199 27.03 7.10 12.99
CA LYS A 199 27.07 6.73 14.40
C LYS A 199 28.27 7.41 15.08
N LEU A 200 28.07 7.84 16.31
CA LEU A 200 29.17 8.28 17.15
C LEU A 200 30.26 7.19 17.23
N ALA A 201 31.52 7.58 17.19
CA ALA A 201 32.65 6.67 17.34
C ALA A 201 32.53 5.86 18.64
N ALA A 202 32.98 4.59 18.61
CA ALA A 202 32.85 3.69 19.75
C ALA A 202 33.47 4.22 21.04
N GLU A 203 34.58 4.94 20.94
CA GLU A 203 35.25 5.53 22.09
C GLU A 203 34.42 6.66 22.73
N VAL A 204 33.76 7.49 21.93
CA VAL A 204 32.87 8.55 22.41
C VAL A 204 31.67 7.94 23.11
N ARG A 205 31.08 6.88 22.58
CA ARG A 205 29.94 6.18 23.18
C ARG A 205 30.18 5.56 24.54
N LYS A 206 31.45 5.27 24.87
CA LYS A 206 31.84 4.74 26.17
C LYS A 206 31.86 5.82 27.28
N SER A 207 32.06 7.06 26.92
CA SER A 207 32.23 8.17 27.83
C SER A 207 30.99 9.10 27.97
N HIS A 208 29.99 8.96 27.06
CA HIS A 208 28.82 9.82 27.04
C HIS A 208 27.54 8.98 26.86
N PHE A 209 26.44 9.50 27.42
CA PHE A 209 25.09 8.95 27.24
C PHE A 209 24.27 9.73 26.19
N GLU A 210 24.97 10.29 25.20
CA GLU A 210 24.34 11.01 24.10
C GLU A 210 23.76 10.03 23.05
N GLU A 211 22.89 10.55 22.20
CA GLU A 211 22.26 9.78 21.15
C GLU A 211 23.30 9.25 20.14
N ILE A 212 23.31 7.93 19.93
CA ILE A 212 24.34 7.25 19.12
C ILE A 212 24.26 7.61 17.65
N TYR A 213 23.04 7.68 17.12
CA TYR A 213 22.80 7.99 15.73
C TYR A 213 22.75 9.50 15.54
N GLN A 214 23.56 10.01 14.63
CA GLN A 214 23.59 11.43 14.32
C GLN A 214 22.36 11.83 13.47
N PRO A 215 21.85 13.05 13.61
CA PRO A 215 20.76 13.52 12.75
C PRO A 215 21.22 13.61 11.29
N PHE A 216 20.33 13.42 10.35
CA PHE A 216 20.61 13.70 8.95
C PHE A 216 20.90 15.19 8.74
N THR A 217 21.86 15.48 7.86
CA THR A 217 21.99 16.80 7.27
C THR A 217 20.82 17.08 6.33
N PRO A 218 20.49 18.34 6.01
CA PRO A 218 19.43 18.66 5.04
C PRO A 218 19.60 17.93 3.70
N GLN A 219 20.83 17.83 3.21
CA GLN A 219 21.14 17.12 1.96
C GLN A 219 20.89 15.63 2.07
N GLN A 220 21.31 14.98 3.15
CA GLN A 220 21.07 13.56 3.39
C GLN A 220 19.56 13.28 3.50
N ALA A 221 18.82 14.10 4.25
CA ALA A 221 17.37 13.95 4.37
C ALA A 221 16.66 14.06 3.00
N GLN A 222 17.01 15.05 2.19
CA GLN A 222 16.46 15.21 0.84
C GLN A 222 16.83 14.03 -0.08
N GLN A 223 18.07 13.56 -0.04
CA GLN A 223 18.52 12.40 -0.82
C GLN A 223 17.75 11.13 -0.44
N GLN A 224 17.56 10.89 0.86
CA GLN A 224 16.78 9.74 1.33
C GLN A 224 15.29 9.90 1.02
N ALA A 225 14.73 11.10 1.13
CA ALA A 225 13.37 11.42 0.72
C ALA A 225 13.13 11.20 -0.79
N ALA A 226 14.11 11.56 -1.63
CA ALA A 226 14.05 11.37 -3.08
C ALA A 226 13.94 9.89 -3.51
N ARG A 227 14.28 8.95 -2.64
CA ARG A 227 14.10 7.51 -2.87
C ARG A 227 12.63 7.10 -2.89
N CYS A 228 11.74 7.86 -2.24
CA CYS A 228 10.33 7.52 -2.16
C CYS A 228 9.69 7.46 -3.55
N LEU A 229 9.00 6.35 -3.84
CA LEU A 229 8.28 6.14 -5.10
C LEU A 229 6.93 6.85 -5.15
N THR A 230 6.51 7.47 -4.07
CA THR A 230 5.17 8.08 -3.92
C THR A 230 4.09 7.09 -4.38
N CYS A 231 3.84 6.07 -3.56
CA CYS A 231 2.97 4.93 -3.93
C CYS A 231 1.47 5.28 -3.96
N GLY A 232 1.10 6.57 -3.87
CA GLY A 232 -0.28 7.04 -3.93
C GLY A 232 -0.93 7.18 -2.54
N GLU A 233 -2.21 7.55 -2.53
CA GLU A 233 -2.99 7.80 -1.32
C GLU A 233 -3.19 6.55 -0.44
N HIS A 234 -3.15 5.36 -1.05
CA HIS A 234 -3.29 4.08 -0.36
C HIS A 234 -1.95 3.35 -0.28
N SER A 235 -0.92 4.03 0.20
CA SER A 235 0.41 3.45 0.32
C SER A 235 0.48 2.42 1.44
N ILE A 236 1.17 1.31 1.19
CA ILE A 236 1.27 0.22 2.16
C ILE A 236 2.03 0.66 3.43
N CYS A 237 2.98 1.59 3.34
CA CYS A 237 3.70 2.11 4.50
C CYS A 237 2.80 2.94 5.43
N GLU A 238 1.86 3.73 4.87
CA GLU A 238 0.82 4.44 5.61
C GLU A 238 -0.14 3.46 6.28
N TRP A 239 -0.59 2.45 5.50
CA TRP A 239 -1.50 1.44 6.05
C TRP A 239 -0.88 0.62 7.19
N THR A 240 0.41 0.26 7.11
CA THR A 240 1.09 -0.52 8.17
C THR A 240 1.51 0.32 9.36
N CYS A 241 1.47 1.64 9.25
CA CYS A 241 1.64 2.53 10.38
C CYS A 241 0.41 2.44 11.30
N PRO A 242 0.54 2.15 12.60
CA PRO A 242 -0.60 2.08 13.52
C PRO A 242 -1.39 3.39 13.62
N LEU A 243 -0.77 4.52 13.29
CA LEU A 243 -1.38 5.84 13.29
C LEU A 243 -1.87 6.27 11.90
N HIS A 244 -1.71 5.43 10.87
CA HIS A 244 -1.99 5.76 9.47
C HIS A 244 -1.43 7.12 9.06
N ASN A 245 -0.18 7.39 9.47
CA ASN A 245 0.49 8.68 9.24
C ASN A 245 0.75 8.88 7.74
N HIS A 246 0.52 10.09 7.25
CA HIS A 246 0.62 10.50 5.83
C HIS A 246 2.07 10.47 5.30
N ILE A 247 2.71 9.28 5.38
CA ILE A 247 4.14 9.08 5.16
C ILE A 247 4.62 9.54 3.77
N PRO A 248 4.02 9.12 2.64
CA PRO A 248 4.50 9.56 1.34
C PRO A 248 4.36 11.06 1.13
N GLN A 249 3.31 11.66 1.68
CA GLN A 249 2.98 13.05 1.49
C GLN A 249 4.00 13.96 2.21
N TRP A 250 4.32 13.68 3.49
CA TRP A 250 5.33 14.50 4.17
C TRP A 250 6.77 14.19 3.69
N ILE A 251 7.06 12.98 3.18
CA ILE A 251 8.35 12.71 2.51
C ILE A 251 8.51 13.57 1.25
N GLU A 252 7.45 13.74 0.46
CA GLU A 252 7.50 14.61 -0.73
C GLU A 252 7.77 16.08 -0.35
N LEU A 253 7.19 16.53 0.76
CA LEU A 253 7.48 17.87 1.30
C LEU A 253 8.93 18.02 1.75
N VAL A 254 9.52 16.98 2.37
CA VAL A 254 10.96 16.99 2.72
C VAL A 254 11.82 17.03 1.47
N LYS A 255 11.50 16.27 0.46
CA LYS A 255 12.18 16.27 -0.84
C LYS A 255 12.15 17.66 -1.49
N ALA A 256 11.03 18.38 -1.37
CA ALA A 256 10.88 19.75 -1.81
C ALA A 256 11.54 20.78 -0.87
N GLY A 257 12.07 20.38 0.29
CA GLY A 257 12.68 21.26 1.28
C GLY A 257 11.67 22.02 2.17
N ASN A 258 10.39 21.69 2.09
CA ASN A 258 9.34 22.34 2.89
C ASN A 258 9.14 21.64 4.23
N ILE A 259 10.07 21.87 5.16
CA ILE A 259 10.08 21.19 6.46
C ILE A 259 8.91 21.62 7.34
N ALA A 260 8.51 22.90 7.30
CA ALA A 260 7.39 23.38 8.10
C ALA A 260 6.06 22.67 7.74
N ALA A 261 5.78 22.51 6.44
CA ALA A 261 4.61 21.75 6.01
C ALA A 261 4.74 20.25 6.30
N ALA A 262 5.95 19.68 6.19
CA ALA A 262 6.20 18.28 6.48
C ALA A 262 5.90 17.94 7.95
N VAL A 263 6.40 18.77 8.90
CA VAL A 263 6.13 18.56 10.33
C VAL A 263 4.67 18.77 10.68
N ALA A 264 4.01 19.79 10.12
CA ALA A 264 2.60 20.04 10.35
C ALA A 264 1.73 18.85 9.88
N LEU A 265 2.07 18.26 8.73
CA LEU A 265 1.37 17.08 8.21
C LEU A 265 1.65 15.83 9.05
N SER A 266 2.89 15.61 9.49
CA SER A 266 3.26 14.49 10.36
C SER A 266 2.49 14.53 11.68
N HIS A 267 2.31 15.72 12.25
CA HIS A 267 1.58 15.94 13.52
C HIS A 267 0.05 15.77 13.41
N GLN A 268 -0.54 15.71 12.22
CA GLN A 268 -1.98 15.49 12.09
C GLN A 268 -2.46 14.17 12.68
N THR A 269 -1.63 13.14 12.63
CA THR A 269 -1.97 11.81 13.14
C THR A 269 -0.99 11.29 14.19
N ASN A 270 0.14 11.96 14.40
CA ASN A 270 1.19 11.56 15.34
C ASN A 270 1.58 12.74 16.23
N CYS A 271 1.18 12.72 17.49
CA CYS A 271 1.49 13.77 18.44
C CYS A 271 2.94 13.78 18.96
N LEU A 272 3.71 12.69 18.74
CA LEU A 272 5.08 12.52 19.25
C LEU A 272 6.04 11.99 18.17
N PRO A 273 6.15 12.64 17.00
CA PRO A 273 7.02 12.15 15.92
C PRO A 273 8.50 12.15 16.29
N GLU A 274 8.94 13.03 17.19
CA GLU A 274 10.31 13.06 17.74
C GLU A 274 10.65 11.79 18.53
N ILE A 275 9.66 11.13 19.12
CA ILE A 275 9.83 9.85 19.83
C ILE A 275 9.66 8.69 18.88
N THR A 276 8.59 8.67 18.09
CA THR A 276 8.27 7.56 17.19
C THR A 276 9.32 7.37 16.11
N GLY A 277 9.90 8.44 15.58
CA GLY A 277 11.02 8.39 14.65
C GLY A 277 12.27 7.68 15.20
N ARG A 278 12.38 7.55 16.55
CA ARG A 278 13.50 6.91 17.24
C ARG A 278 13.20 5.51 17.75
N VAL A 279 11.98 5.25 18.23
CA VAL A 279 11.69 4.03 19.01
C VAL A 279 10.72 3.06 18.31
N CYS A 280 10.01 3.48 17.28
CA CYS A 280 9.16 2.55 16.52
C CYS A 280 9.97 1.40 15.92
N PRO A 281 9.46 0.17 15.93
CA PRO A 281 10.05 -0.96 15.21
C PRO A 281 9.76 -0.83 13.71
N GLN A 282 10.37 0.16 13.04
CA GLN A 282 10.09 0.53 11.65
C GLN A 282 10.33 -0.63 10.67
N ASP A 283 11.26 -1.52 10.99
CA ASP A 283 11.57 -2.75 10.24
C ASP A 283 10.40 -3.74 10.18
N ARG A 284 9.46 -3.64 11.12
CA ARG A 284 8.23 -4.44 11.19
C ARG A 284 6.98 -3.68 10.79
N LEU A 285 7.07 -2.36 10.65
CA LEU A 285 5.98 -1.45 10.33
C LEU A 285 6.21 -0.80 8.95
N CYS A 286 6.25 0.52 8.89
CA CYS A 286 6.31 1.30 7.65
C CYS A 286 7.51 0.98 6.76
N GLU A 287 8.72 0.86 7.33
CA GLU A 287 9.91 0.49 6.55
C GLU A 287 9.89 -0.98 6.15
N GLY A 288 9.36 -1.85 7.04
CA GLY A 288 9.16 -3.27 6.76
C GLY A 288 8.23 -3.54 5.58
N ALA A 289 7.25 -2.67 5.37
CA ALA A 289 6.29 -2.75 4.26
C ALA A 289 6.73 -1.97 3.00
N CYS A 290 7.80 -1.18 3.09
CA CYS A 290 8.23 -0.32 1.98
C CYS A 290 8.48 -1.11 0.70
N THR A 291 7.94 -0.62 -0.41
CA THR A 291 8.07 -1.23 -1.74
C THR A 291 9.52 -1.45 -2.18
N LEU A 292 10.43 -0.59 -1.73
CA LEU A 292 11.86 -0.67 -2.05
C LEU A 292 12.65 -1.65 -1.18
N ARG A 293 12.05 -2.22 -0.13
CA ARG A 293 12.75 -3.02 0.89
C ARG A 293 13.65 -4.09 0.28
N ASP A 294 13.12 -4.86 -0.64
CA ASP A 294 13.80 -6.04 -1.22
C ASP A 294 14.71 -5.70 -2.41
N GLU A 295 14.72 -4.44 -2.86
CA GLU A 295 15.48 -4.00 -4.04
C GLU A 295 16.72 -3.18 -3.65
N SER A 296 16.50 -1.96 -3.20
CA SER A 296 17.56 -1.01 -2.83
C SER A 296 17.55 -0.66 -1.33
N GLY A 297 16.77 -1.40 -0.52
CA GLY A 297 16.48 -1.14 0.88
C GLY A 297 15.31 -0.16 1.05
N ALA A 298 14.57 -0.28 2.12
CA ALA A 298 13.47 0.62 2.44
C ALA A 298 13.89 2.10 2.49
N VAL A 299 12.97 3.02 2.26
CA VAL A 299 13.18 4.44 2.60
C VAL A 299 13.40 4.53 4.10
N THR A 300 14.34 5.36 4.56
CA THR A 300 14.64 5.59 5.98
C THR A 300 13.59 6.48 6.63
N ILE A 301 12.36 5.95 6.72
CA ILE A 301 11.17 6.72 7.12
C ILE A 301 11.34 7.29 8.52
N GLY A 302 11.74 6.46 9.49
CA GLY A 302 11.95 6.91 10.85
C GLY A 302 13.03 7.98 10.99
N ASN A 303 14.15 7.87 10.27
CA ASN A 303 15.21 8.89 10.32
C ASN A 303 14.78 10.20 9.65
N ILE A 304 13.92 10.15 8.63
CA ILE A 304 13.36 11.36 8.02
C ILE A 304 12.34 11.99 8.98
N GLU A 305 11.48 11.19 9.62
CA GLU A 305 10.54 11.66 10.66
C GLU A 305 11.26 12.34 11.82
N ARG A 306 12.33 11.72 12.32
CA ARG A 306 13.22 12.31 13.31
C ARG A 306 13.79 13.65 12.82
N TYR A 307 14.33 13.69 11.60
CA TYR A 307 14.91 14.90 11.04
C TYR A 307 13.93 16.07 11.00
N ILE A 308 12.71 15.88 10.47
CA ILE A 308 11.71 16.94 10.39
C ILE A 308 11.30 17.44 11.78
N SER A 309 11.15 16.53 12.74
CA SER A 309 10.80 16.86 14.12
C SER A 309 11.91 17.65 14.82
N ASP A 310 13.17 17.20 14.72
CA ASP A 310 14.32 17.88 15.31
C ASP A 310 14.51 19.28 14.72
N GLN A 311 14.35 19.45 13.39
CA GLN A 311 14.43 20.75 12.74
C GLN A 311 13.28 21.68 13.18
N ALA A 312 12.09 21.16 13.31
CA ALA A 312 10.92 21.92 13.76
C ALA A 312 11.10 22.42 15.20
N LEU A 313 11.51 21.53 16.10
CA LEU A 313 11.77 21.89 17.50
C LEU A 313 12.90 22.94 17.62
N ALA A 314 13.99 22.76 16.87
CA ALA A 314 15.11 23.72 16.84
C ALA A 314 14.70 25.11 16.32
N SER A 315 13.76 25.17 15.36
CA SER A 315 13.21 26.42 14.84
C SER A 315 12.13 27.05 15.72
N GLY A 316 11.74 26.41 16.83
CA GLY A 316 10.68 26.87 17.72
C GLY A 316 9.27 26.65 17.16
N TRP A 317 9.11 25.79 16.16
CA TRP A 317 7.80 25.44 15.62
C TRP A 317 6.85 24.93 16.73
N ARG A 318 5.59 25.29 16.62
CA ARG A 318 4.51 24.79 17.49
C ARG A 318 3.27 24.50 16.64
N PRO A 319 2.45 23.51 17.02
CA PRO A 319 1.15 23.28 16.39
C PRO A 319 0.28 24.54 16.47
N ASP A 320 -0.47 24.82 15.42
CA ASP A 320 -1.46 25.91 15.44
C ASP A 320 -2.75 25.42 16.12
N LEU A 321 -2.95 25.88 17.35
CA LEU A 321 -4.12 25.58 18.16
C LEU A 321 -5.19 26.69 18.11
N SER A 322 -5.05 27.68 17.22
CA SER A 322 -5.97 28.83 17.14
C SER A 322 -7.43 28.45 16.89
N GLN A 323 -7.68 27.30 16.25
CA GLN A 323 -9.02 26.80 15.95
C GLN A 323 -9.58 25.89 17.04
N VAL A 324 -8.79 25.52 18.06
CA VAL A 324 -9.24 24.64 19.14
C VAL A 324 -10.15 25.41 20.10
N LYS A 325 -11.39 24.95 20.22
CA LYS A 325 -12.39 25.55 21.13
C LYS A 325 -12.50 24.68 22.39
N PRO A 326 -12.35 25.26 23.60
CA PRO A 326 -12.53 24.52 24.84
C PRO A 326 -13.92 23.87 24.91
N SER A 327 -13.97 22.56 25.17
CA SER A 327 -15.24 21.83 25.31
C SER A 327 -15.93 22.04 26.66
N GLY A 328 -15.26 22.67 27.63
CA GLY A 328 -15.72 22.78 29.01
C GLY A 328 -15.66 21.47 29.82
N LYS A 329 -15.26 20.36 29.21
CA LYS A 329 -15.08 19.07 29.87
C LYS A 329 -13.71 19.01 30.56
N ARG A 330 -13.61 18.22 31.62
CA ARG A 330 -12.37 17.95 32.33
C ARG A 330 -11.99 16.47 32.15
N VAL A 331 -10.75 16.21 31.77
CA VAL A 331 -10.17 14.87 31.65
C VAL A 331 -8.98 14.78 32.60
N ALA A 332 -8.89 13.73 33.38
CA ALA A 332 -7.74 13.44 34.22
C ALA A 332 -6.86 12.36 33.57
N ILE A 333 -5.58 12.65 33.39
CA ILE A 333 -4.60 11.72 32.85
C ILE A 333 -3.63 11.36 33.95
N ILE A 334 -3.49 10.07 34.24
CA ILE A 334 -2.56 9.57 35.27
C ILE A 334 -1.33 8.98 34.57
N GLY A 335 -0.20 9.66 34.74
CA GLY A 335 1.09 9.32 34.15
C GLY A 335 1.54 10.30 33.07
N ALA A 336 2.85 10.63 33.08
CA ALA A 336 3.52 11.55 32.15
C ALA A 336 4.50 10.82 31.22
N GLY A 337 4.29 9.52 30.98
CA GLY A 337 5.01 8.78 29.94
C GLY A 337 4.45 9.08 28.54
N PRO A 338 5.04 8.52 27.47
CA PRO A 338 4.62 8.81 26.08
C PRO A 338 3.12 8.62 25.85
N ALA A 339 2.51 7.59 26.43
CA ALA A 339 1.07 7.33 26.29
C ALA A 339 0.21 8.43 26.96
N GLY A 340 0.60 8.89 28.15
CA GLY A 340 -0.10 9.96 28.85
C GLY A 340 0.05 11.32 28.16
N LEU A 341 1.24 11.61 27.66
CA LEU A 341 1.52 12.83 26.88
C LEU A 341 0.73 12.81 25.55
N ALA A 342 0.72 11.68 24.84
CA ALA A 342 -0.06 11.54 23.61
C ALA A 342 -1.56 11.72 23.86
N CYS A 343 -2.09 11.15 24.95
CA CYS A 343 -3.49 11.33 25.33
C CYS A 343 -3.83 12.79 25.71
N ALA A 344 -2.84 13.55 26.19
CA ALA A 344 -3.05 14.96 26.55
C ALA A 344 -3.02 15.89 25.34
N ASP A 345 -2.33 15.51 24.28
CA ASP A 345 -2.21 16.27 23.04
C ASP A 345 -3.43 16.08 22.12
N MET A 346 -3.96 14.87 22.04
CA MET A 346 -5.13 14.50 21.23
C MET A 346 -6.46 15.00 21.83
#